data_e666aba0ea1eb3ac2ad61c8f8713fdb6
#
_entry.id   e666aba0ea1eb3ac2ad61c8f8713fdb6
#
_cell.length_a   1.000
_cell.length_b   1.000
_cell.length_c   1.000
_cell.angle_alpha   90.00
_cell.angle_beta   90.00
_cell.angle_gamma   90.00
#
_symmetry.space_group_name_H-M   'P 1'
#
loop_
_entity.id
_entity.type
_entity.pdbx_description
1 polymer ?
#
loop_
_entity_poly.entity_id
_entity_poly.type
_entity_poly.pdbx_seq_one_letter_code
_entity_poly.pdbx_strand_id
1 'polypeptide(L)'
;MFATLWGQLLTNLLYFALHLSSSSSFPPPLSAAKEREYLERMKRGEEDAADVLIEHNLRLVAHIIKKYYASFSEQEDLISIGTIGLIKGIRTFDADKGTRLATYAARCIENEILMHFRSQRKSAQDVSMSDPIDIDSEGNPLTLSLIHISEPTRHAQI
;
A
#
# COMPACT_ATOMS: atom_id res chain seq x y z
N MET A 1 43.54 -28.81 14.48
CA MET A 1 42.85 -28.44 13.23
C MET A 1 41.32 -28.34 13.41
N PHE A 2 40.63 -29.30 14.06
CA PHE A 2 39.16 -29.22 14.19
C PHE A 2 38.67 -28.06 15.10
N ALA A 3 39.40 -27.75 16.19
CA ALA A 3 39.02 -26.69 17.12
C ALA A 3 39.02 -25.26 16.49
N THR A 4 39.91 -25.00 15.54
CA THR A 4 40.01 -23.72 14.84
C THR A 4 38.87 -23.53 13.82
N LEU A 5 38.44 -24.59 13.16
CA LEU A 5 37.30 -24.58 12.23
C LEU A 5 35.97 -24.32 12.98
N TRP A 6 35.78 -24.97 14.12
CA TRP A 6 34.58 -24.75 14.98
C TRP A 6 34.53 -23.34 15.55
N GLY A 7 35.69 -22.79 15.97
CA GLY A 7 35.77 -21.41 16.43
C GLY A 7 35.40 -20.40 15.37
N GLN A 8 35.88 -20.57 14.12
CA GLN A 8 35.51 -19.70 12.99
C GLN A 8 34.04 -19.82 12.62
N LEU A 9 33.48 -21.02 12.67
CA LEU A 9 32.07 -21.25 12.34
C LEU A 9 31.14 -20.61 13.35
N LEU A 10 31.48 -20.72 14.66
CA LEU A 10 30.77 -20.05 15.77
C LEU A 10 30.87 -18.51 15.66
N THR A 11 32.05 -18.00 15.32
CA THR A 11 32.25 -16.54 15.16
C THR A 11 31.46 -15.99 13.97
N ASN A 12 31.43 -16.70 12.84
CA ASN A 12 30.63 -16.31 11.68
C ASN A 12 29.13 -16.42 11.96
N LEU A 13 28.68 -17.45 12.68
CA LEU A 13 27.29 -17.60 13.08
C LEU A 13 26.86 -16.49 14.05
N LEU A 14 27.72 -16.15 15.02
CA LEU A 14 27.48 -15.04 15.95
C LEU A 14 27.46 -13.69 15.24
N TYR A 15 28.40 -13.47 14.32
CA TYR A 15 28.42 -12.27 13.47
C TYR A 15 27.15 -12.15 12.62
N PHE A 16 26.72 -13.25 11.99
CA PHE A 16 25.49 -13.30 11.21
C PHE A 16 24.23 -13.06 12.08
N ALA A 17 24.18 -13.67 13.27
CA ALA A 17 23.08 -13.46 14.22
C ALA A 17 23.03 -12.01 14.74
N LEU A 18 24.17 -11.40 15.04
CA LEU A 18 24.26 -9.99 15.44
C LEU A 18 23.86 -9.05 14.29
N HIS A 19 24.24 -9.39 13.06
CA HIS A 19 23.87 -8.59 11.88
C HIS A 19 22.36 -8.65 11.56
N LEU A 20 21.75 -9.81 11.74
CA LEU A 20 20.29 -9.99 11.63
C LEU A 20 19.52 -9.27 12.76
N SER A 21 20.09 -9.20 13.97
CA SER A 21 19.43 -8.55 15.11
C SER A 21 19.48 -7.02 15.07
N SER A 22 20.39 -6.41 14.29
CA SER A 22 20.55 -4.95 14.24
C SER A 22 19.77 -4.27 13.13
N SER A 23 19.08 -5.04 12.28
CA SER A 23 18.24 -4.52 11.21
C SER A 23 16.83 -4.19 11.73
N SER A 24 16.70 -3.06 12.42
CA SER A 24 15.36 -2.44 12.48
C SER A 24 14.99 -2.05 11.05
N SER A 25 14.00 -2.71 10.49
CA SER A 25 13.58 -2.58 9.09
C SER A 25 13.24 -1.13 8.66
N PHE A 26 13.05 -0.23 9.62
CA PHE A 26 12.72 1.18 9.38
C PHE A 26 13.58 2.10 10.25
N PRO A 27 13.99 3.27 9.74
CA PRO A 27 14.70 4.26 10.53
C PRO A 27 13.87 4.74 11.73
N PRO A 28 14.52 5.20 12.82
CA PRO A 28 13.82 5.73 13.98
C PRO A 28 13.08 7.02 13.62
N PRO A 29 11.97 7.34 14.32
CA PRO A 29 11.22 8.56 14.05
C PRO A 29 12.06 9.81 14.29
N LEU A 30 11.82 10.85 13.50
CA LEU A 30 12.49 12.15 13.65
C LEU A 30 12.12 12.82 14.99
N SER A 31 13.04 13.58 15.55
CA SER A 31 12.72 14.49 16.66
C SER A 31 11.82 15.61 16.16
N ALA A 32 10.99 16.19 17.06
CA ALA A 32 10.07 17.26 16.70
C ALA A 32 10.76 18.48 16.07
N ALA A 33 12.01 18.77 16.46
CA ALA A 33 12.80 19.84 15.87
C ALA A 33 13.20 19.54 14.42
N LYS A 34 13.69 18.33 14.15
CA LYS A 34 14.05 17.88 12.81
C LYS A 34 12.82 17.77 11.89
N GLU A 35 11.70 17.20 12.41
CA GLU A 35 10.47 17.14 11.64
C GLU A 35 10.02 18.51 11.15
N ARG A 36 10.08 19.53 12.03
CA ARG A 36 9.75 20.91 11.67
C ARG A 36 10.73 21.49 10.62
N GLU A 37 12.03 21.24 10.79
CA GLU A 37 13.04 21.66 9.83
C GLU A 37 12.79 21.09 8.44
N TYR A 38 12.53 19.77 8.34
CA TYR A 38 12.23 19.12 7.05
C TYR A 38 10.91 19.59 6.44
N LEU A 39 9.89 19.88 7.25
CA LEU A 39 8.64 20.47 6.77
C LEU A 39 8.86 21.88 6.18
N GLU A 40 9.73 22.71 6.79
CA GLU A 40 10.08 24.01 6.25
C GLU A 40 10.90 23.89 4.95
N ARG A 41 11.81 22.93 4.87
CA ARG A 41 12.57 22.63 3.65
C ARG A 41 11.63 22.17 2.52
N MET A 42 10.68 21.32 2.82
CA MET A 42 9.66 20.87 1.86
C MET A 42 8.79 22.04 1.35
N LYS A 43 8.41 23.00 2.23
CA LYS A 43 7.70 24.23 1.82
C LYS A 43 8.53 25.09 0.84
N ARG A 44 9.87 25.04 0.89
CA ARG A 44 10.77 25.71 -0.05
C ARG A 44 10.92 24.96 -1.39
N GLY A 45 10.30 23.79 -1.54
CA GLY A 45 10.36 22.99 -2.76
C GLY A 45 11.54 22.01 -2.82
N GLU A 46 12.20 21.72 -1.69
CA GLU A 46 13.26 20.71 -1.61
C GLU A 46 12.64 19.31 -1.58
N GLU A 47 12.73 18.57 -2.68
CA GLU A 47 12.14 17.21 -2.79
C GLU A 47 12.77 16.21 -1.83
N ASP A 48 14.08 16.27 -1.61
CA ASP A 48 14.82 15.41 -0.67
C ASP A 48 14.24 15.48 0.75
N ALA A 49 13.69 16.63 1.15
CA ALA A 49 13.08 16.80 2.46
C ALA A 49 11.81 15.95 2.63
N ALA A 50 11.02 15.80 1.57
CA ALA A 50 9.83 14.95 1.58
C ALA A 50 10.23 13.47 1.71
N ASP A 51 11.26 13.03 1.02
CA ASP A 51 11.73 11.64 1.05
C ASP A 51 12.21 11.25 2.46
N VAL A 52 12.96 12.12 3.13
CA VAL A 52 13.38 11.90 4.54
C VAL A 52 12.17 11.80 5.46
N LEU A 53 11.17 12.67 5.29
CA LEU A 53 9.93 12.59 6.08
C LEU A 53 9.18 11.28 5.82
N ILE A 54 9.13 10.78 4.59
CA ILE A 54 8.49 9.52 4.23
C ILE A 54 9.22 8.36 4.90
N GLU A 55 10.55 8.24 4.72
CA GLU A 55 11.33 7.13 5.27
C GLU A 55 11.17 7.00 6.79
N HIS A 56 11.26 8.11 7.52
CA HIS A 56 11.17 8.12 8.97
C HIS A 56 9.73 7.90 9.51
N ASN A 57 8.71 7.95 8.63
CA ASN A 57 7.31 7.69 8.98
C ASN A 57 6.75 6.36 8.45
N LEU A 58 7.54 5.52 7.75
CA LEU A 58 7.09 4.20 7.26
C LEU A 58 6.61 3.27 8.40
N ARG A 59 7.18 3.40 9.61
CA ARG A 59 6.70 2.66 10.78
C ARG A 59 5.24 2.93 11.13
N LEU A 60 4.74 4.14 10.81
CA LEU A 60 3.34 4.49 11.04
C LEU A 60 2.41 3.64 10.16
N VAL A 61 2.79 3.40 8.90
CA VAL A 61 2.05 2.52 7.98
C VAL A 61 1.96 1.11 8.56
N ALA A 62 3.10 0.52 8.91
CA ALA A 62 3.15 -0.83 9.48
C ALA A 62 2.35 -0.93 10.79
N HIS A 63 2.39 0.11 11.64
CA HIS A 63 1.62 0.14 12.88
C HIS A 63 0.10 0.18 12.63
N ILE A 64 -0.36 0.98 11.69
CA ILE A 64 -1.79 1.09 11.33
C ILE A 64 -2.29 -0.25 10.79
N ILE A 65 -1.54 -0.86 9.86
CA ILE A 65 -1.93 -2.13 9.25
C ILE A 65 -1.97 -3.23 10.30
N LYS A 66 -0.94 -3.35 11.12
CA LYS A 66 -0.91 -4.34 12.20
C LYS A 66 -2.05 -4.16 13.20
N LYS A 67 -2.44 -2.92 13.51
CA LYS A 67 -3.47 -2.62 14.51
C LYS A 67 -4.89 -2.86 13.99
N TYR A 68 -5.19 -2.46 12.77
CA TYR A 68 -6.56 -2.42 12.24
C TYR A 68 -6.85 -3.49 11.19
N TYR A 69 -5.81 -4.02 10.54
CA TYR A 69 -5.94 -4.93 9.39
C TYR A 69 -5.19 -6.25 9.58
N ALA A 70 -4.86 -6.64 10.82
CA ALA A 70 -4.09 -7.85 11.14
C ALA A 70 -4.76 -9.15 10.64
N SER A 71 -6.08 -9.17 10.50
CA SER A 71 -6.84 -10.34 10.05
C SER A 71 -6.91 -10.52 8.52
N PHE A 72 -6.40 -9.57 7.76
CA PHE A 72 -6.39 -9.65 6.30
C PHE A 72 -5.16 -10.43 5.83
N SER A 73 -5.36 -11.31 4.83
CA SER A 73 -4.29 -12.15 4.26
C SER A 73 -3.27 -11.36 3.42
N GLU A 74 -3.69 -10.25 2.83
CA GLU A 74 -2.93 -9.44 1.87
C GLU A 74 -2.22 -8.26 2.57
N GLN A 75 -1.50 -8.51 3.66
CA GLN A 75 -0.85 -7.44 4.43
C GLN A 75 0.22 -6.69 3.65
N GLU A 76 0.94 -7.36 2.74
CA GLU A 76 1.98 -6.73 1.91
C GLU A 76 1.39 -5.72 0.93
N ASP A 77 0.25 -6.03 0.33
CA ASP A 77 -0.47 -5.11 -0.55
C ASP A 77 -0.99 -3.90 0.24
N LEU A 78 -1.53 -4.15 1.43
CA LEU A 78 -1.99 -3.06 2.30
C LEU A 78 -0.84 -2.14 2.75
N ILE A 79 0.38 -2.67 2.97
CA ILE A 79 1.57 -1.86 3.26
C ILE A 79 1.91 -0.97 2.06
N SER A 80 1.87 -1.51 0.86
CA SER A 80 2.13 -0.77 -0.37
C SER A 80 1.11 0.35 -0.57
N ILE A 81 -0.17 0.05 -0.43
CA ILE A 81 -1.28 1.03 -0.52
C ILE A 81 -1.18 2.07 0.59
N GLY A 82 -0.92 1.65 1.82
CA GLY A 82 -0.73 2.56 2.95
C GLY A 82 0.48 3.49 2.76
N THR A 83 1.54 3.00 2.11
CA THR A 83 2.71 3.82 1.76
C THR A 83 2.34 4.90 0.74
N ILE A 84 1.51 4.59 -0.25
CA ILE A 84 0.97 5.60 -1.18
C ILE A 84 0.17 6.66 -0.40
N GLY A 85 -0.66 6.24 0.56
CA GLY A 85 -1.40 7.15 1.45
C GLY A 85 -0.48 8.05 2.27
N LEU A 86 0.63 7.51 2.81
CA LEU A 86 1.65 8.27 3.53
C LEU A 86 2.30 9.32 2.63
N ILE A 87 2.73 8.94 1.43
CA ILE A 87 3.36 9.85 0.45
C ILE A 87 2.41 11.01 0.11
N LYS A 88 1.15 10.70 -0.21
CA LYS A 88 0.11 11.71 -0.47
C LYS A 88 -0.08 12.63 0.75
N GLY A 89 -0.15 12.04 1.96
CA GLY A 89 -0.30 12.78 3.20
C GLY A 89 0.86 13.76 3.45
N ILE A 90 2.11 13.31 3.31
CA ILE A 90 3.28 14.18 3.52
C ILE A 90 3.32 15.31 2.49
N ARG A 91 3.11 15.02 1.21
CA ARG A 91 3.15 16.03 0.14
C ARG A 91 2.05 17.08 0.22
N THR A 92 0.90 16.74 0.82
CA THR A 92 -0.25 17.65 0.97
C THR A 92 -0.37 18.24 2.38
N PHE A 93 0.58 17.93 3.27
CA PHE A 93 0.56 18.41 4.64
C PHE A 93 0.80 19.91 4.74
N ASP A 94 -0.05 20.56 5.51
CA ASP A 94 0.06 21.97 5.82
C ASP A 94 0.24 22.17 7.34
N ALA A 95 1.47 22.57 7.71
CA ALA A 95 1.83 22.79 9.11
C ALA A 95 1.06 23.95 9.76
N ASP A 96 0.58 24.91 8.96
CA ASP A 96 -0.11 26.11 9.45
C ASP A 96 -1.51 25.79 9.98
N LYS A 97 -2.06 24.61 9.66
CA LYS A 97 -3.36 24.13 10.17
C LYS A 97 -3.33 23.57 11.59
N GLY A 98 -2.17 23.59 12.26
CA GLY A 98 -2.04 23.22 13.67
C GLY A 98 -2.25 21.72 13.98
N THR A 99 -2.34 20.86 12.98
CA THR A 99 -2.42 19.41 13.15
C THR A 99 -1.02 18.79 13.16
N ARG A 100 -0.85 17.65 13.87
CA ARG A 100 0.43 16.92 13.83
C ARG A 100 0.53 16.14 12.52
N LEU A 101 1.74 16.10 11.94
CA LEU A 101 2.02 15.33 10.73
C LEU A 101 1.54 13.87 10.84
N ALA A 102 1.89 13.18 11.92
CA ALA A 102 1.50 11.79 12.14
C ALA A 102 -0.03 11.57 12.16
N THR A 103 -0.79 12.53 12.72
CA THR A 103 -2.26 12.45 12.78
C THR A 103 -2.87 12.64 11.38
N TYR A 104 -2.35 13.57 10.62
CA TYR A 104 -2.80 13.83 9.25
C TYR A 104 -2.44 12.67 8.32
N ALA A 105 -1.18 12.21 8.38
CA ALA A 105 -0.70 11.08 7.60
C ALA A 105 -1.47 9.80 7.90
N ALA A 106 -1.78 9.52 9.18
CA ALA A 106 -2.59 8.35 9.56
C ALA A 106 -3.96 8.36 8.86
N ARG A 107 -4.62 9.51 8.80
CA ARG A 107 -5.90 9.64 8.07
C ARG A 107 -5.76 9.44 6.58
N CYS A 108 -4.68 9.92 5.97
CA CYS A 108 -4.41 9.70 4.55
C CYS A 108 -4.16 8.22 4.26
N ILE A 109 -3.41 7.52 5.12
CA ILE A 109 -3.17 6.08 5.02
C ILE A 109 -4.49 5.31 5.10
N GLU A 110 -5.31 5.57 6.14
CA GLU A 110 -6.61 4.92 6.31
C GLU A 110 -7.54 5.16 5.12
N ASN A 111 -7.60 6.38 4.62
CA ASN A 111 -8.43 6.72 3.47
C ASN A 111 -8.00 5.97 2.20
N GLU A 112 -6.68 5.85 1.94
CA GLU A 112 -6.20 5.13 0.76
C GLU A 112 -6.55 3.63 0.84
N ILE A 113 -6.39 3.02 2.01
CA ILE A 113 -6.78 1.62 2.24
C ILE A 113 -8.29 1.44 2.07
N LEU A 114 -9.10 2.34 2.61
CA LEU A 114 -10.57 2.28 2.44
C LEU A 114 -10.99 2.45 0.98
N MET A 115 -10.32 3.32 0.22
CA MET A 115 -10.57 3.47 -1.22
C MET A 115 -10.22 2.21 -1.99
N HIS A 116 -9.12 1.55 -1.63
CA HIS A 116 -8.75 0.26 -2.22
C HIS A 116 -9.83 -0.80 -2.01
N PHE A 117 -10.33 -0.97 -0.77
CA PHE A 117 -11.41 -1.92 -0.49
C PHE A 117 -12.71 -1.59 -1.24
N ARG A 118 -13.04 -0.30 -1.39
CA ARG A 118 -14.21 0.10 -2.18
C ARG A 118 -14.03 -0.24 -3.67
N SER A 119 -12.84 -0.03 -4.21
CA SER A 119 -12.52 -0.38 -5.60
C SER A 119 -12.59 -1.90 -5.83
N GLN A 120 -11.99 -2.70 -4.93
CA GLN A 120 -12.07 -4.16 -4.99
C GLN A 120 -13.52 -4.65 -4.95
N ARG A 121 -14.34 -4.09 -4.04
CA ARG A 121 -15.75 -4.48 -3.94
C ARG A 121 -16.54 -4.13 -5.20
N LYS A 122 -16.21 -3.01 -5.86
CA LYS A 122 -16.82 -2.64 -7.13
C LYS A 122 -16.40 -3.60 -8.25
N SER A 123 -15.10 -3.89 -8.38
CA SER A 123 -14.60 -4.84 -9.39
C SER A 123 -15.09 -6.27 -9.17
N ALA A 124 -15.32 -6.69 -7.91
CA ALA A 124 -15.90 -8.00 -7.63
C ALA A 124 -17.36 -8.14 -8.09
N GLN A 125 -18.04 -7.03 -8.37
CA GLN A 125 -19.40 -7.00 -8.93
C GLN A 125 -19.41 -6.89 -10.46
N ASP A 126 -18.25 -6.60 -11.08
CA ASP A 126 -18.12 -6.52 -12.52
C ASP A 126 -18.09 -7.95 -13.09
N VAL A 127 -19.09 -8.31 -13.90
CA VAL A 127 -19.14 -9.59 -14.61
C VAL A 127 -18.30 -9.46 -15.89
N SER A 128 -17.39 -10.39 -16.11
CA SER A 128 -16.61 -10.43 -17.34
C SER A 128 -17.53 -10.62 -18.54
N MET A 129 -17.34 -9.82 -19.60
CA MET A 129 -18.10 -9.98 -20.85
C MET A 129 -17.89 -11.35 -21.51
N SER A 130 -16.84 -12.08 -21.11
CA SER A 130 -16.49 -13.40 -21.62
C SER A 130 -17.03 -14.53 -20.74
N ASP A 131 -17.54 -14.22 -19.55
CA ASP A 131 -18.08 -15.24 -18.66
C ASP A 131 -19.47 -15.68 -19.15
N PRO A 132 -19.75 -17.00 -19.19
CA PRO A 132 -21.04 -17.50 -19.57
C PRO A 132 -22.09 -17.10 -18.52
N ILE A 133 -23.13 -16.40 -18.97
CA ILE A 133 -24.22 -15.95 -18.10
C ILE A 133 -25.31 -16.99 -18.05
N ASP A 134 -25.52 -17.72 -19.17
CA ASP A 134 -26.54 -18.71 -19.31
C ASP A 134 -26.13 -19.74 -20.37
N ILE A 135 -26.91 -20.80 -20.50
CA ILE A 135 -26.72 -21.84 -21.52
C ILE A 135 -27.97 -21.84 -22.41
N ASP A 136 -27.78 -21.77 -23.74
CA ASP A 136 -28.88 -21.80 -24.67
C ASP A 136 -29.55 -23.22 -24.68
N SER A 137 -30.68 -23.34 -25.38
CA SER A 137 -31.41 -24.58 -25.51
C SER A 137 -30.62 -25.70 -26.21
N GLU A 138 -29.49 -25.39 -26.84
CA GLU A 138 -28.60 -26.31 -27.54
C GLU A 138 -27.37 -26.69 -26.71
N GLY A 139 -27.22 -26.09 -25.49
CA GLY A 139 -26.12 -26.39 -24.57
C GLY A 139 -24.87 -25.51 -24.77
N ASN A 140 -24.91 -24.47 -25.56
CA ASN A 140 -23.81 -23.54 -25.79
C ASN A 140 -23.81 -22.44 -24.74
N PRO A 141 -22.62 -22.01 -24.23
CA PRO A 141 -22.54 -20.92 -23.27
C PRO A 141 -22.87 -19.59 -23.92
N LEU A 142 -23.84 -18.85 -23.36
CA LEU A 142 -24.20 -17.49 -23.76
C LEU A 142 -23.32 -16.51 -22.97
N THR A 143 -22.56 -15.69 -23.69
CA THR A 143 -21.76 -14.60 -23.12
C THR A 143 -22.40 -13.24 -23.45
N LEU A 144 -22.13 -12.21 -22.63
CA LEU A 144 -22.63 -10.85 -22.87
C LEU A 144 -22.24 -10.30 -24.25
N SER A 145 -21.08 -10.70 -24.76
CA SER A 145 -20.61 -10.30 -26.10
C SER A 145 -21.48 -10.85 -27.22
N LEU A 146 -22.05 -12.06 -27.08
CA LEU A 146 -22.91 -12.67 -28.07
C LEU A 146 -24.33 -12.07 -28.06
N ILE A 147 -24.83 -11.70 -26.89
CA ILE A 147 -26.14 -11.06 -26.74
C ILE A 147 -26.17 -9.69 -27.44
N HIS A 148 -25.06 -8.93 -27.35
CA HIS A 148 -24.99 -7.61 -27.98
C HIS A 148 -24.92 -7.64 -29.51
N ILE A 149 -24.42 -8.75 -30.09
CA ILE A 149 -24.39 -8.96 -31.56
C ILE A 149 -25.74 -9.43 -32.11
N SER A 150 -26.56 -10.11 -31.28
CA SER A 150 -27.85 -10.65 -31.73
C SER A 150 -29.06 -9.73 -31.57
N GLU A 151 -28.90 -8.51 -31.00
CA GLU A 151 -29.96 -7.52 -31.01
C GLU A 151 -30.12 -6.96 -32.44
N PRO A 152 -31.21 -7.31 -33.15
CA PRO A 152 -31.46 -6.70 -34.44
C PRO A 152 -31.77 -5.21 -34.23
N THR A 153 -31.01 -4.35 -34.89
CA THR A 153 -31.27 -2.94 -35.01
C THR A 153 -32.74 -2.71 -35.45
N ARG A 154 -33.61 -2.52 -34.46
CA ARG A 154 -34.95 -1.95 -34.72
C ARG A 154 -34.80 -0.44 -34.95
N HIS A 155 -34.21 -0.10 -36.06
CA HIS A 155 -34.34 1.24 -36.60
C HIS A 155 -34.72 1.15 -38.07
N ALA A 156 -35.88 1.70 -38.31
CA ALA A 156 -36.47 2.17 -39.56
C ALA A 156 -37.72 1.39 -39.93
N GLN A 157 -38.83 1.87 -39.43
CA GLN A 157 -40.00 2.10 -40.26
C GLN A 157 -40.89 3.14 -39.58
N ILE A 158 -40.72 4.38 -39.95
CA ILE A 158 -41.81 5.34 -40.26
C ILE A 158 -41.33 6.20 -41.39
#